data_039dc93db7b4eb0aaa04d4181f56e0d6
#
_entry.id   039dc93db7b4eb0aaa04d4181f56e0d6
#
_cell.length_a   1.000
_cell.length_b   1.000
_cell.length_c   1.000
_cell.angle_alpha   90.00
_cell.angle_beta   90.00
_cell.angle_gamma   90.00
#
_symmetry.space_group_name_H-M   'P 1'
#
loop_
_entity.id
_entity.type
_entity.pdbx_description
1 polymer ?
#
loop_
_entity_poly.entity_id
_entity_poly.type
_entity_poly.pdbx_seq_one_letter_code
_entity_poly.pdbx_strand_id
1 'polypeptide(L)'
;MKKEHECIIIGGGAAGMMAAITLAGYGIETCILEHTSRIGTKILQTGNGKCNFTNLNMDETMYQNKDTKWVMDVINRFNVDAVLDFFKGIGTVSYTHLRAHETEADL
;
A
#
# COMPACT_ATOMS: atom_id res chain seq x y z
N MET A 1 -10.32 19.99 17.78
CA MET A 1 -9.14 19.40 17.11
C MET A 1 -7.86 19.73 17.87
N LYS A 2 -7.04 18.78 18.09
CA LYS A 2 -5.72 18.95 18.67
C LYS A 2 -4.81 19.71 17.72
N LYS A 3 -4.05 20.67 18.19
CA LYS A 3 -3.16 21.48 17.35
C LYS A 3 -1.72 20.97 17.32
N GLU A 4 -1.34 20.10 18.24
CA GLU A 4 -0.01 19.53 18.31
C GLU A 4 -0.08 18.01 18.22
N HIS A 5 0.83 17.44 17.45
CA HIS A 5 0.90 15.99 17.23
C HIS A 5 2.36 15.55 17.24
N GLU A 6 2.61 14.33 17.70
CA GLU A 6 3.96 13.76 17.65
C GLU A 6 4.45 13.59 16.23
N CYS A 7 3.55 13.21 15.31
CA CYS A 7 3.87 13.04 13.91
C CYS A 7 2.71 13.53 13.04
N ILE A 8 3.05 14.22 11.97
CA ILE A 8 2.06 14.68 10.99
C ILE A 8 2.44 14.10 9.63
N ILE A 9 1.47 13.47 8.96
CA ILE A 9 1.63 12.93 7.62
C ILE A 9 0.85 13.78 6.65
N ILE A 10 1.50 14.23 5.59
CA ILE A 10 0.87 15.00 4.54
C ILE A 10 0.42 14.05 3.44
N GLY A 11 -0.89 13.94 3.27
CA GLY A 11 -1.51 13.09 2.26
C GLY A 11 -2.00 11.76 2.82
N GLY A 12 -3.29 11.50 2.62
CA GLY A 12 -3.97 10.28 3.08
C GLY A 12 -4.15 9.24 1.97
N GLY A 13 -3.16 9.07 1.10
CA GLY A 13 -3.13 7.97 0.15
C GLY A 13 -2.59 6.68 0.77
N ALA A 14 -2.28 5.70 -0.07
CA ALA A 14 -1.80 4.40 0.40
C ALA A 14 -0.54 4.52 1.27
N ALA A 15 0.44 5.29 0.80
CA ALA A 15 1.70 5.47 1.53
C ALA A 15 1.49 6.17 2.88
N GLY A 16 0.68 7.22 2.89
CA GLY A 16 0.40 7.97 4.13
C GLY A 16 -0.36 7.14 5.14
N MET A 17 -1.33 6.35 4.69
CA MET A 17 -2.07 5.46 5.57
C MET A 17 -1.18 4.34 6.13
N MET A 18 -0.31 3.75 5.31
CA MET A 18 0.62 2.73 5.78
C MET A 18 1.60 3.29 6.81
N ALA A 19 2.10 4.50 6.58
CA ALA A 19 2.96 5.18 7.55
C ALA A 19 2.22 5.40 8.88
N ALA A 20 0.97 5.84 8.83
CA ALA A 20 0.17 6.06 10.02
C ALA A 20 -0.08 4.77 10.80
N ILE A 21 -0.42 3.69 10.10
CA ILE A 21 -0.63 2.38 10.71
C ILE A 21 0.65 1.90 11.40
N THR A 22 1.79 2.04 10.73
CA THR A 22 3.09 1.63 11.26
C THR A 22 3.44 2.43 12.52
N LEU A 23 3.25 3.74 12.48
CA LEU A 23 3.53 4.61 13.63
C LEU A 23 2.60 4.29 14.81
N ALA A 24 1.32 4.02 14.53
CA ALA A 24 0.38 3.62 15.56
C ALA A 24 0.79 2.31 16.25
N GLY A 25 1.36 1.37 15.49
CA GLY A 25 1.91 0.13 16.03
C GLY A 25 3.06 0.36 17.01
N TYR A 26 3.77 1.47 16.88
CA TYR A 26 4.83 1.88 17.82
C TYR A 26 4.30 2.80 18.92
N GLY A 27 3.00 3.03 19.00
CA GLY A 27 2.42 3.91 20.00
C GLY A 27 2.64 5.39 19.76
N ILE A 28 2.99 5.78 18.55
CA ILE A 28 3.23 7.19 18.18
C ILE A 28 1.93 7.82 17.72
N GLU A 29 1.53 8.89 18.39
CA GLU A 29 0.31 9.61 18.00
C GLU A 29 0.54 10.35 16.69
N THR A 30 -0.34 10.12 15.72
CA THR A 30 -0.15 10.58 14.35
C THR A 30 -1.43 11.23 13.82
N CYS A 31 -1.24 12.29 13.05
CA CYS A 31 -2.32 12.98 12.34
C CYS A 31 -2.04 12.95 10.85
N ILE A 32 -3.06 12.65 10.05
CA ILE A 32 -2.99 12.72 8.58
C ILE A 32 -3.70 14.00 8.14
N LEU A 33 -3.01 14.81 7.34
CA LEU A 33 -3.58 15.97 6.69
C LEU A 33 -3.90 15.62 5.23
N GLU A 34 -5.15 15.68 4.87
CA GLU A 34 -5.64 15.33 3.53
C GLU A 34 -6.44 16.49 2.95
N HIS A 35 -6.12 16.87 1.69
CA HIS A 35 -6.79 18.01 1.06
C HIS A 35 -8.18 17.69 0.49
N THR A 36 -8.49 16.42 0.28
CA THR A 36 -9.82 15.99 -0.17
C THR A 36 -10.74 15.73 1.02
N SER A 37 -11.99 15.38 0.76
CA SER A 37 -12.97 15.17 1.81
C SER A 37 -12.75 13.93 2.66
N ARG A 38 -11.92 12.97 2.18
CA ARG A 38 -11.62 11.75 2.93
C ARG A 38 -10.31 11.14 2.46
N ILE A 39 -9.72 10.29 3.32
CA ILE A 39 -8.52 9.54 2.99
C ILE A 39 -8.86 8.35 2.07
N GLY A 40 -7.84 7.85 1.37
CA GLY A 40 -7.96 6.62 0.59
C GLY A 40 -8.73 6.76 -0.72
N THR A 41 -8.98 7.98 -1.20
CA THR A 41 -9.78 8.21 -2.40
C THR A 41 -9.23 7.48 -3.63
N LYS A 42 -7.91 7.54 -3.84
CA LYS A 42 -7.28 6.87 -4.97
C LYS A 42 -7.40 5.36 -4.91
N ILE A 43 -7.29 4.78 -3.74
CA ILE A 43 -7.45 3.33 -3.57
C ILE A 43 -8.85 2.89 -3.95
N LEU A 44 -9.86 3.67 -3.57
CA LEU A 44 -11.25 3.38 -3.88
C LEU A 44 -11.56 3.48 -5.38
N GLN A 45 -10.75 4.22 -6.13
CA GLN A 45 -10.93 4.43 -7.56
C GLN A 45 -10.18 3.42 -8.43
N THR A 46 -9.27 2.64 -7.86
CA THR A 46 -8.43 1.72 -8.63
C THR A 46 -9.11 0.35 -8.81
N GLY A 47 -8.63 -0.38 -9.83
CA GLY A 47 -8.95 -1.79 -9.99
C GLY A 47 -10.40 -2.10 -10.33
N ASN A 48 -11.15 -1.15 -10.87
CA ASN A 48 -12.54 -1.38 -11.28
C ASN A 48 -13.39 -2.01 -10.15
N GLY A 49 -13.29 -1.44 -8.96
CA GLY A 49 -13.93 -1.94 -7.76
C GLY A 49 -13.08 -2.92 -6.95
N LYS A 50 -11.90 -3.23 -7.45
CA LYS A 50 -10.92 -4.08 -6.76
C LYS A 50 -9.58 -3.36 -6.72
N CYS A 51 -8.88 -3.43 -5.61
CA CYS A 51 -7.58 -2.78 -5.47
C CYS A 51 -6.47 -3.69 -6.00
N ASN A 52 -5.73 -3.21 -6.99
CA ASN A 52 -4.50 -3.87 -7.47
C ASN A 52 -3.33 -3.41 -6.59
N PHE A 53 -3.00 -4.16 -5.56
CA PHE A 53 -2.07 -3.68 -4.55
C PHE A 53 -0.67 -4.28 -4.63
N THR A 54 -0.49 -5.38 -5.36
CA THR A 54 0.84 -5.96 -5.54
C THR A 54 0.89 -6.85 -6.78
N ASN A 55 2.08 -7.33 -7.10
CA ASN A 55 2.33 -8.25 -8.20
C ASN A 55 3.27 -9.35 -7.72
N LEU A 56 2.93 -10.59 -7.99
CA LEU A 56 3.75 -11.73 -7.60
C LEU A 56 5.08 -11.79 -8.34
N ASN A 57 5.15 -11.18 -9.53
CA ASN A 57 6.34 -11.15 -10.36
C ASN A 57 7.08 -9.82 -10.22
N MET A 58 7.63 -9.57 -9.06
CA MET A 58 8.42 -8.38 -8.78
C MET A 58 9.88 -8.61 -9.14
N ASP A 59 10.38 -7.84 -10.11
CA ASP A 59 11.69 -8.03 -10.69
C ASP A 59 12.23 -6.66 -11.13
N GLU A 60 13.54 -6.46 -11.04
CA GLU A 60 14.15 -5.18 -11.37
C GLU A 60 13.95 -4.77 -12.83
N THR A 61 13.78 -5.74 -13.74
CA THR A 61 13.54 -5.45 -15.15
C THR A 61 12.21 -4.76 -15.41
N MET A 62 11.30 -4.78 -14.46
CA MET A 62 9.99 -4.14 -14.56
C MET A 62 10.03 -2.64 -14.26
N TYR A 63 11.16 -2.13 -13.85
CA TYR A 63 11.31 -0.73 -13.44
C TYR A 63 12.16 0.03 -14.44
N GLN A 64 11.65 1.18 -14.87
CA GLN A 64 12.34 2.07 -15.80
C GLN A 64 13.16 3.09 -15.02
N ASN A 65 14.30 2.66 -14.51
CA ASN A 65 15.21 3.53 -13.79
C ASN A 65 16.64 3.12 -14.11
N LYS A 66 17.55 4.10 -14.11
CA LYS A 66 18.97 3.83 -14.31
C LYS A 66 19.58 3.01 -13.16
N ASP A 67 19.03 3.15 -11.98
CA ASP A 67 19.46 2.42 -10.78
C ASP A 67 18.33 1.53 -10.26
N THR A 68 18.12 0.41 -10.93
CA THR A 68 17.12 -0.57 -10.52
C THR A 68 17.47 -1.25 -9.21
N LYS A 69 18.74 -1.31 -8.86
CA LYS A 69 19.19 -1.86 -7.58
C LYS A 69 18.61 -1.07 -6.40
N TRP A 70 18.62 0.25 -6.50
CA TRP A 70 18.03 1.11 -5.47
C TRP A 70 16.54 0.80 -5.29
N VAL A 71 15.82 0.64 -6.40
CA VAL A 71 14.40 0.30 -6.39
C VAL A 71 14.17 -1.03 -5.67
N MET A 72 14.95 -2.05 -6.02
CA MET A 72 14.81 -3.37 -5.41
C MET A 72 15.22 -3.37 -3.94
N ASP A 73 16.19 -2.57 -3.54
CA ASP A 73 16.55 -2.42 -2.13
C ASP A 73 15.37 -1.89 -1.29
N VAL A 74 14.62 -0.94 -1.83
CA VAL A 74 13.42 -0.43 -1.16
C VAL A 74 12.33 -1.50 -1.10
N ILE A 75 12.05 -2.17 -2.23
CA ILE A 75 11.01 -3.20 -2.31
C ILE A 75 11.32 -4.36 -1.38
N ASN A 76 12.58 -4.79 -1.29
CA ASN A 76 12.97 -5.93 -0.47
C ASN A 76 12.86 -5.69 1.03
N ARG A 77 12.75 -4.44 1.46
CA ARG A 77 12.47 -4.12 2.86
C ARG A 77 11.03 -4.43 3.27
N PHE A 78 10.13 -4.42 2.30
CA PHE A 78 8.73 -4.82 2.49
C PHE A 78 8.29 -5.47 1.19
N ASN A 79 8.64 -6.75 1.04
CA ASN A 79 8.47 -7.49 -0.22
C ASN A 79 7.03 -7.96 -0.43
N VAL A 80 6.80 -8.67 -1.53
CA VAL A 80 5.46 -9.16 -1.90
C VAL A 80 4.85 -10.00 -0.79
N ASP A 81 5.63 -10.90 -0.18
CA ASP A 81 5.12 -11.75 0.90
C ASP A 81 4.71 -10.92 2.11
N ALA A 82 5.50 -9.91 2.47
CA ALA A 82 5.18 -9.00 3.57
C ALA A 82 3.91 -8.20 3.28
N VAL A 83 3.72 -7.74 2.04
CA VAL A 83 2.50 -7.04 1.62
C VAL A 83 1.28 -7.95 1.75
N LEU A 84 1.38 -9.18 1.25
CA LEU A 84 0.28 -10.14 1.34
C LEU A 84 -0.06 -10.48 2.79
N ASP A 85 0.94 -10.70 3.63
CA ASP A 85 0.75 -10.98 5.05
C ASP A 85 0.07 -9.81 5.77
N PHE A 86 0.49 -8.58 5.46
CA PHE A 86 -0.11 -7.39 6.04
C PHE A 86 -1.61 -7.32 5.73
N PHE A 87 -1.98 -7.44 4.45
CA PHE A 87 -3.37 -7.33 4.05
C PHE A 87 -4.21 -8.50 4.56
N LYS A 88 -3.66 -9.70 4.59
CA LYS A 88 -4.32 -10.85 5.19
C LYS A 88 -4.59 -10.64 6.67
N GLY A 89 -3.62 -10.03 7.38
CA GLY A 89 -3.74 -9.73 8.80
C GLY A 89 -4.87 -8.77 9.14
N ILE A 90 -5.25 -7.89 8.21
CA ILE A 90 -6.38 -6.98 8.39
C ILE A 90 -7.69 -7.48 7.78
N GLY A 91 -7.73 -8.74 7.35
CA GLY A 91 -8.95 -9.38 6.88
C GLY A 91 -9.25 -9.21 5.39
N THR A 92 -8.28 -8.79 4.59
CA THR A 92 -8.46 -8.62 3.15
C THR A 92 -8.51 -9.97 2.44
N VAL A 93 -9.47 -10.12 1.55
CA VAL A 93 -9.51 -11.23 0.59
C VAL A 93 -8.81 -10.79 -0.68
N SER A 94 -7.84 -11.57 -1.14
CA SER A 94 -7.09 -11.25 -2.35
C SER A 94 -7.29 -12.31 -3.44
N TYR A 95 -7.14 -11.87 -4.67
CA TYR A 95 -7.31 -12.69 -5.86
C TYR A 95 -6.06 -12.58 -6.72
N THR A 96 -5.76 -13.65 -7.43
CA THR A 96 -4.72 -13.63 -8.45
C THR A 96 -5.35 -13.44 -9.82
N HIS A 97 -5.04 -12.31 -10.46
CA HIS A 97 -5.47 -11.99 -11.80
C HIS A 97 -4.34 -12.34 -12.77
N LEU A 98 -4.55 -13.33 -13.59
CA LEU A 98 -3.54 -13.73 -14.56
C LEU A 98 -3.84 -13.21 -15.95
N ARG A 99 -5.10 -13.35 -16.40
CA ARG A 99 -5.55 -12.94 -17.73
C ARG A 99 -7.02 -12.59 -17.71
N ALA A 100 -7.46 -11.81 -18.72
CA ALA A 100 -8.83 -11.34 -18.79
C ALA A 100 -9.86 -12.48 -18.87
N HIS A 101 -9.51 -13.62 -19.45
CA HIS A 101 -10.42 -14.77 -19.59
C HIS A 101 -10.30 -15.80 -18.47
N GLU A 102 -9.39 -15.61 -17.55
CA GLU A 102 -9.21 -16.51 -16.42
C GLU A 102 -10.10 -16.08 -15.27
N THR A 103 -10.65 -17.08 -14.58
CA THR A 103 -11.42 -16.84 -13.37
C THR A 103 -10.50 -16.41 -12.26
N GLU A 104 -10.92 -15.41 -11.48
CA GLU A 104 -10.22 -15.03 -10.28
C GLU A 104 -10.34 -16.14 -9.25
N ALA A 105 -9.22 -16.46 -8.62
CA ALA A 105 -9.18 -17.46 -7.56
C ALA A 105 -9.16 -16.77 -6.21
N ASP A 106 -9.98 -17.23 -5.30
CA ASP A 106 -9.94 -16.80 -3.90
C ASP A 106 -8.70 -17.38 -3.24
N LEU A 107 -8.00 -16.53 -2.50
CA LEU A 107 -6.79 -16.92 -1.79
C LEU A 107 -7.03 -17.15 -0.31
#